data_6028e282d2bd8ade6266fc5d8d05fca2
#
_entry.id   6028e282d2bd8ade6266fc5d8d05fca2
#
_cell.length_a   1.000
_cell.length_b   1.000
_cell.length_c   1.000
_cell.angle_alpha   90.00
_cell.angle_beta   90.00
_cell.angle_gamma   90.00
#
_symmetry.space_group_name_H-M   'P 1'
#
loop_
_entity.id
_entity.type
_entity.pdbx_description
1 polymer ?
#
loop_
_entity_poly.entity_id
_entity_poly.type
_entity_poly.pdbx_seq_one_letter_code
_entity_poly.pdbx_strand_id
1 'polypeptide(L)'
;LENTTVTISGTPTVNIGTMPEVEIKNDAGNPITVTGSVTTIGGSAQGKLWTMQVAQGLIAGHTVEQVTGYNPATSAGDAVWSGGTAYPWSSFVTAQTLYLKSSTNNATDRSMPFLIDGLDSSYNNQTEVVTLNASDSRTAVASTKQFLRIHNISCNNTETNVGDILTTVTSGSGTLVSKISAGRGSARAGVYTIPAGYTGYLFKGDASSTAATVVNFMARYFGKAFMVVHVAIVDNSTYIYDFPFPMPLPAKTDVYTTIEAGSGKTAVNYEILLVAN
;
A
#
# COMPACT_ATOMS: atom_id res chain seq x y z
N LEU A 1 -10.40 -62.31 -14.75
CA LEU A 1 -9.69 -61.37 -13.90
C LEU A 1 -10.28 -61.49 -12.50
N GLU A 2 -9.55 -62.13 -11.59
CA GLU A 2 -9.96 -62.27 -10.19
C GLU A 2 -9.94 -60.92 -9.49
N ASN A 3 -11.05 -60.59 -8.86
CA ASN A 3 -11.21 -59.36 -8.08
C ASN A 3 -10.46 -59.54 -6.75
N THR A 4 -9.18 -59.11 -6.71
CA THR A 4 -8.38 -59.21 -5.49
C THR A 4 -8.65 -57.96 -4.64
N THR A 5 -9.40 -58.12 -3.53
CA THR A 5 -9.54 -57.05 -2.54
C THR A 5 -8.29 -56.94 -1.72
N VAL A 6 -7.56 -55.84 -1.86
CA VAL A 6 -6.43 -55.48 -0.99
C VAL A 6 -6.94 -54.71 0.23
N THR A 7 -6.94 -55.36 1.38
CA THR A 7 -7.24 -54.68 2.66
C THR A 7 -5.93 -54.15 3.27
N ILE A 8 -5.77 -52.85 3.31
CA ILE A 8 -4.65 -52.17 3.95
C ILE A 8 -5.03 -51.90 5.39
N SER A 9 -4.51 -52.67 6.33
CA SER A 9 -4.64 -52.43 7.78
C SER A 9 -3.39 -51.70 8.29
N GLY A 10 -3.57 -50.49 8.84
CA GLY A 10 -2.50 -49.63 9.35
C GLY A 10 -2.42 -48.29 8.62
N THR A 11 -1.51 -47.41 9.00
CA THR A 11 -1.22 -46.14 8.32
C THR A 11 -0.14 -46.38 7.27
N PRO A 12 -0.47 -46.53 5.99
CA PRO A 12 0.57 -46.73 4.96
C PRO A 12 1.33 -45.42 4.72
N THR A 13 2.64 -45.46 4.86
CA THR A 13 3.54 -44.40 4.44
C THR A 13 3.82 -44.64 2.95
N VAL A 14 3.26 -43.78 2.10
CA VAL A 14 3.54 -43.83 0.64
C VAL A 14 4.70 -42.86 0.35
N ASN A 15 5.83 -43.40 -0.04
CA ASN A 15 6.97 -42.62 -0.50
C ASN A 15 6.83 -42.38 -2.00
N ILE A 16 6.48 -41.15 -2.40
CA ILE A 16 6.09 -40.81 -3.78
C ILE A 16 7.33 -40.48 -4.68
N GLY A 17 8.57 -40.79 -4.24
CA GLY A 17 9.80 -40.40 -4.96
C GLY A 17 9.97 -41.02 -6.38
N THR A 18 9.17 -42.01 -6.77
CA THR A 18 9.35 -42.74 -8.05
C THR A 18 8.08 -43.41 -8.61
N MET A 19 6.88 -42.93 -8.30
CA MET A 19 5.67 -43.53 -8.85
C MET A 19 5.27 -42.89 -10.18
N PRO A 20 4.89 -43.69 -11.20
CA PRO A 20 4.17 -43.19 -12.37
C PRO A 20 2.84 -42.57 -11.89
N GLU A 21 2.32 -41.63 -12.66
CA GLU A 21 1.06 -40.95 -12.40
C GLU A 21 -0.06 -41.94 -12.04
N VAL A 22 -0.57 -41.88 -10.80
CA VAL A 22 -1.69 -42.71 -10.38
C VAL A 22 -2.94 -41.87 -10.50
N GLU A 23 -3.75 -42.15 -11.54
CA GLU A 23 -5.07 -41.55 -11.65
C GLU A 23 -6.01 -42.21 -10.64
N ILE A 24 -6.39 -41.49 -9.59
CA ILE A 24 -7.39 -41.91 -8.62
C ILE A 24 -8.76 -41.51 -9.17
N LYS A 25 -9.50 -42.46 -9.78
CA LYS A 25 -10.89 -42.23 -10.20
C LYS A 25 -11.81 -42.38 -9.01
N ASN A 26 -12.53 -41.29 -8.70
CA ASN A 26 -13.57 -41.30 -7.70
C ASN A 26 -14.88 -41.82 -8.32
N ASP A 27 -15.33 -43.00 -7.91
CA ASP A 27 -16.62 -43.54 -8.29
C ASP A 27 -17.78 -42.80 -7.60
N ALA A 28 -18.81 -42.49 -8.38
CA ALA A 28 -19.98 -41.71 -7.93
C ALA A 28 -20.75 -42.32 -6.73
N GLY A 29 -20.44 -43.54 -6.33
CA GLY A 29 -21.06 -44.24 -5.18
C GLY A 29 -20.15 -44.36 -3.93
N ASN A 30 -18.86 -43.99 -4.01
CA ASN A 30 -17.92 -44.24 -2.92
C ASN A 30 -16.83 -43.11 -2.88
N PRO A 31 -17.20 -41.95 -2.38
CA PRO A 31 -16.28 -40.81 -2.36
C PRO A 31 -15.07 -41.12 -1.48
N ILE A 32 -13.87 -40.91 -2.02
CA ILE A 32 -12.62 -40.99 -1.23
C ILE A 32 -12.60 -39.81 -0.29
N THR A 33 -12.74 -40.07 0.99
CA THR A 33 -12.64 -39.03 2.03
C THR A 33 -11.16 -38.71 2.27
N VAL A 34 -10.71 -37.53 1.84
CA VAL A 34 -9.39 -37.01 2.15
C VAL A 34 -9.49 -36.25 3.48
N THR A 35 -9.07 -36.88 4.59
CA THR A 35 -8.91 -36.20 5.89
C THR A 35 -7.48 -35.66 5.98
N GLY A 36 -7.33 -34.38 5.76
CA GLY A 36 -6.06 -33.66 5.80
C GLY A 36 -6.12 -32.33 5.06
N SER A 37 -5.16 -31.46 5.31
CA SER A 37 -5.04 -30.20 4.53
C SER A 37 -4.49 -30.54 3.13
N VAL A 38 -5.30 -30.34 2.10
CA VAL A 38 -4.83 -30.38 0.70
C VAL A 38 -4.19 -29.02 0.42
N THR A 39 -2.87 -28.96 0.40
CA THR A 39 -2.16 -27.76 -0.06
C THR A 39 -2.07 -27.83 -1.58
N THR A 40 -2.92 -27.11 -2.28
CA THR A 40 -2.81 -26.95 -3.74
C THR A 40 -1.81 -25.84 -4.05
N ILE A 41 -0.65 -26.19 -4.59
CA ILE A 41 0.27 -25.20 -5.14
C ILE A 41 -0.35 -24.70 -6.46
N GLY A 42 -0.84 -23.44 -6.45
CA GLY A 42 -1.33 -22.74 -7.63
C GLY A 42 -2.81 -22.94 -8.01
N GLY A 43 -3.57 -23.71 -7.25
CA GLY A 43 -5.02 -23.82 -7.42
C GLY A 43 -5.79 -23.39 -6.18
N SER A 44 -6.75 -22.50 -6.34
CA SER A 44 -7.62 -22.14 -5.20
C SER A 44 -8.47 -23.34 -4.83
N ALA A 45 -8.52 -23.69 -3.56
CA ALA A 45 -9.36 -24.77 -3.01
C ALA A 45 -10.89 -24.61 -3.31
N GLN A 46 -11.30 -23.59 -4.03
CA GLN A 46 -12.68 -23.33 -4.44
C GLN A 46 -12.81 -22.51 -5.73
N GLY A 47 -11.83 -22.56 -6.65
CA GLY A 47 -11.92 -21.80 -7.93
C GLY A 47 -11.76 -20.29 -7.78
N LYS A 48 -11.40 -19.78 -6.61
CA LYS A 48 -11.10 -18.35 -6.43
C LYS A 48 -9.69 -18.04 -6.92
N LEU A 49 -9.54 -16.96 -7.67
CA LEU A 49 -8.23 -16.45 -8.06
C LEU A 49 -7.39 -16.16 -6.81
N TRP A 50 -6.09 -16.46 -6.87
CA TRP A 50 -5.15 -16.20 -5.77
C TRP A 50 -5.21 -14.75 -5.26
N THR A 51 -5.28 -13.79 -6.17
CA THR A 51 -5.42 -12.36 -5.84
C THR A 51 -6.67 -12.06 -5.00
N MET A 52 -7.79 -12.74 -5.29
CA MET A 52 -9.02 -12.62 -4.49
C MET A 52 -8.84 -13.21 -3.08
N GLN A 53 -8.08 -14.29 -2.94
CA GLN A 53 -7.82 -14.90 -1.63
C GLN A 53 -6.96 -13.99 -0.76
N VAL A 54 -5.93 -13.35 -1.34
CA VAL A 54 -5.12 -12.35 -0.65
C VAL A 54 -5.98 -11.15 -0.23
N ALA A 55 -6.78 -10.61 -1.15
CA ALA A 55 -7.67 -9.46 -0.86
C ALA A 55 -8.72 -9.77 0.22
N GLN A 56 -9.13 -11.03 0.37
CA GLN A 56 -10.05 -11.51 1.40
C GLN A 56 -9.35 -11.88 2.73
N GLY A 57 -8.02 -11.76 2.81
CA GLY A 57 -7.24 -12.15 3.99
C GLY A 57 -7.19 -13.66 4.23
N LEU A 58 -7.48 -14.48 3.22
CA LEU A 58 -7.49 -15.95 3.32
C LEU A 58 -6.09 -16.56 3.24
N ILE A 59 -5.11 -15.78 2.79
CA ILE A 59 -3.70 -16.21 2.74
C ILE A 59 -2.95 -15.48 3.86
N ALA A 60 -2.63 -16.21 4.90
CA ALA A 60 -1.94 -15.66 6.05
C ALA A 60 -0.60 -15.00 5.65
N GLY A 61 -0.29 -13.87 6.28
CA GLY A 61 0.95 -13.13 6.03
C GLY A 61 1.00 -12.37 4.70
N HIS A 62 -0.10 -12.32 3.94
CA HIS A 62 -0.17 -11.60 2.67
C HIS A 62 -1.21 -10.48 2.73
N THR A 63 -0.82 -9.28 2.32
CA THR A 63 -1.73 -8.13 2.13
C THR A 63 -1.35 -7.37 0.87
N VAL A 64 -2.30 -6.64 0.29
CA VAL A 64 -2.04 -5.75 -0.86
C VAL A 64 -2.24 -4.32 -0.43
N GLU A 65 -1.24 -3.50 -0.70
CA GLU A 65 -1.28 -2.06 -0.50
C GLU A 65 -1.47 -1.35 -1.84
N GLN A 66 -2.46 -0.47 -1.89
CA GLN A 66 -2.73 0.39 -3.03
C GLN A 66 -2.30 1.82 -2.69
N VAL A 67 -1.30 2.31 -3.38
CA VAL A 67 -0.72 3.64 -3.14
C VAL A 67 -1.15 4.57 -4.27
N THR A 68 -1.77 5.68 -3.91
CA THR A 68 -2.23 6.70 -4.85
C THR A 68 -1.53 8.02 -4.60
N GLY A 69 -0.96 8.59 -5.66
CA GLY A 69 -0.38 9.94 -5.65
C GLY A 69 -1.09 10.86 -6.64
N TYR A 70 -1.20 12.14 -6.28
CA TYR A 70 -1.73 13.15 -7.19
C TYR A 70 -1.12 14.51 -6.89
N ASN A 71 -0.63 15.14 -7.95
CA ASN A 71 -0.17 16.53 -7.90
C ASN A 71 -0.96 17.35 -8.93
N PRO A 72 -1.70 18.39 -8.50
CA PRO A 72 -2.54 19.18 -9.41
C PRO A 72 -1.77 20.13 -10.34
N ALA A 73 -0.48 20.35 -10.08
CA ALA A 73 0.37 21.26 -10.84
C ALA A 73 1.83 20.85 -10.70
N THR A 74 2.27 19.89 -11.51
CA THR A 74 3.63 19.34 -11.44
C THR A 74 4.65 20.22 -12.14
N SER A 75 5.85 20.19 -11.61
CA SER A 75 7.09 20.76 -12.19
C SER A 75 8.23 19.76 -12.01
N ALA A 76 9.31 19.92 -12.75
CA ALA A 76 10.50 19.10 -12.57
C ALA A 76 11.02 19.18 -11.13
N GLY A 77 11.35 18.03 -10.54
CA GLY A 77 11.77 17.89 -9.15
C GLY A 77 10.63 17.68 -8.14
N ASP A 78 9.38 17.90 -8.52
CA ASP A 78 8.24 17.66 -7.64
C ASP A 78 8.01 16.16 -7.42
N ALA A 79 7.48 15.81 -6.26
CA ALA A 79 6.87 14.52 -6.04
C ALA A 79 5.40 14.52 -6.47
N VAL A 80 4.87 13.34 -6.81
CA VAL A 80 3.46 13.21 -7.19
C VAL A 80 2.63 13.02 -5.92
N TRP A 81 2.38 14.11 -5.23
CA TRP A 81 1.57 14.17 -4.01
C TRP A 81 0.78 15.48 -3.92
N SER A 82 -0.23 15.51 -3.06
CA SER A 82 -1.13 16.67 -2.93
C SER A 82 -0.48 17.95 -2.37
N GLY A 83 0.75 17.87 -1.86
CA GLY A 83 1.52 19.04 -1.39
C GLY A 83 2.18 19.84 -2.50
N GLY A 84 2.33 19.25 -3.70
CA GLY A 84 2.72 19.99 -4.90
C GLY A 84 4.20 20.38 -5.01
N THR A 85 5.10 19.79 -4.22
CA THR A 85 6.55 20.07 -4.23
C THR A 85 7.34 18.78 -4.05
N ALA A 86 8.66 18.85 -3.92
CA ALA A 86 9.46 17.70 -3.49
C ALA A 86 8.92 17.16 -2.15
N TYR A 87 8.83 15.84 -2.01
CA TYR A 87 8.39 15.24 -0.76
C TYR A 87 9.46 15.42 0.33
N PRO A 88 9.11 15.89 1.54
CA PRO A 88 10.06 16.31 2.57
C PRO A 88 10.66 15.14 3.36
N TRP A 89 11.34 14.22 2.71
CA TRP A 89 11.97 13.05 3.33
C TRP A 89 12.92 13.40 4.49
N SER A 90 13.57 14.56 4.43
CA SER A 90 14.47 15.04 5.49
C SER A 90 13.76 15.31 6.82
N SER A 91 12.46 15.53 6.81
CA SER A 91 11.65 15.70 8.02
C SER A 91 11.47 14.39 8.79
N PHE A 92 11.73 13.25 8.16
CA PHE A 92 11.51 11.92 8.71
C PHE A 92 12.83 11.14 8.95
N VAL A 93 13.89 11.83 9.34
CA VAL A 93 15.13 11.19 9.81
C VAL A 93 14.88 10.49 11.16
N THR A 94 14.03 11.07 11.98
CA THR A 94 13.51 10.49 13.23
C THR A 94 11.98 10.57 13.23
N ALA A 95 11.33 9.76 14.07
CA ALA A 95 9.89 9.82 14.23
C ALA A 95 9.45 11.19 14.75
N GLN A 96 8.36 11.73 14.19
CA GLN A 96 7.86 13.08 14.42
C GLN A 96 6.45 13.07 15.00
N THR A 97 6.16 14.02 15.89
CA THR A 97 4.78 14.38 16.23
C THR A 97 4.16 15.10 15.03
N LEU A 98 2.96 14.70 14.66
CA LEU A 98 2.22 15.28 13.55
C LEU A 98 1.21 16.31 14.08
N TYR A 99 1.04 17.40 13.35
CA TYR A 99 0.11 18.48 13.69
C TYR A 99 -0.91 18.64 12.56
N LEU A 100 -2.17 18.35 12.85
CA LEU A 100 -3.26 18.39 11.88
C LEU A 100 -4.12 19.64 12.09
N LYS A 101 -4.47 20.31 10.99
CA LYS A 101 -5.43 21.43 10.98
C LYS A 101 -6.15 21.53 9.64
N SER A 102 -7.33 22.13 9.63
CA SER A 102 -7.98 22.56 8.39
C SER A 102 -7.45 23.94 7.93
N SER A 103 -7.51 24.18 6.64
CA SER A 103 -7.24 25.51 6.05
C SER A 103 -8.39 26.50 6.29
N THR A 104 -9.57 26.02 6.71
CA THR A 104 -10.77 26.81 6.95
C THR A 104 -11.34 26.51 8.34
N ASN A 105 -12.04 27.49 8.93
CA ASN A 105 -12.82 27.26 10.14
C ASN A 105 -14.27 26.94 9.79
N ASN A 106 -14.49 25.75 9.22
CA ASN A 106 -15.83 25.27 8.84
C ASN A 106 -16.42 24.38 9.95
N ALA A 107 -17.74 24.42 10.14
CA ALA A 107 -18.42 23.64 11.17
C ALA A 107 -18.25 22.12 10.94
N THR A 108 -18.24 21.66 9.70
CA THR A 108 -18.03 20.24 9.35
C THR A 108 -16.62 19.77 9.72
N ASP A 109 -15.60 20.62 9.54
CA ASP A 109 -14.22 20.25 9.86
C ASP A 109 -13.93 20.28 11.37
N ARG A 110 -14.76 21.00 12.16
CA ARG A 110 -14.61 21.03 13.62
C ARG A 110 -14.95 19.67 14.23
N SER A 111 -14.13 19.21 15.14
CA SER A 111 -14.26 17.88 15.76
C SER A 111 -14.21 16.71 14.75
N MET A 112 -13.80 16.93 13.50
CA MET A 112 -13.67 15.86 12.53
C MET A 112 -12.48 14.97 12.90
N PRO A 113 -12.68 13.64 13.02
CA PRO A 113 -11.62 12.70 13.29
C PRO A 113 -10.91 12.29 11.99
N PHE A 114 -9.59 12.17 12.05
CA PHE A 114 -8.73 11.68 10.96
C PHE A 114 -7.93 10.47 11.46
N LEU A 115 -7.99 9.39 10.71
CA LEU A 115 -7.14 8.23 10.90
C LEU A 115 -5.80 8.48 10.22
N ILE A 116 -4.73 8.43 10.99
CA ILE A 116 -3.35 8.41 10.51
C ILE A 116 -2.92 6.94 10.47
N ASP A 117 -2.42 6.51 9.32
CA ASP A 117 -1.76 5.23 9.11
C ASP A 117 -0.31 5.46 8.71
N GLY A 118 0.61 4.76 9.36
CA GLY A 118 2.03 4.94 9.12
C GLY A 118 2.90 4.02 9.96
N LEU A 119 4.17 4.38 10.11
CA LEU A 119 5.17 3.57 10.78
C LEU A 119 5.76 4.30 12.00
N ASP A 120 6.02 3.54 13.06
CA ASP A 120 6.77 3.98 14.23
C ASP A 120 8.28 4.10 13.96
N SER A 121 9.08 4.48 14.98
CA SER A 121 10.54 4.60 14.88
C SER A 121 11.26 3.28 14.57
N SER A 122 10.62 2.15 14.77
CA SER A 122 11.12 0.80 14.47
C SER A 122 10.62 0.26 13.13
N TYR A 123 9.86 1.08 12.36
CA TYR A 123 9.19 0.71 11.12
C TYR A 123 8.05 -0.30 11.29
N ASN A 124 7.47 -0.44 12.47
CA ASN A 124 6.26 -1.22 12.67
C ASN A 124 5.03 -0.39 12.30
N ASN A 125 4.01 -1.04 11.77
CA ASN A 125 2.73 -0.39 11.48
C ASN A 125 2.12 0.17 12.76
N GLN A 126 1.63 1.40 12.68
CA GLN A 126 0.85 2.02 13.73
C GLN A 126 -0.22 2.95 13.17
N THR A 127 -1.30 3.08 13.92
CA THR A 127 -2.39 3.99 13.59
C THR A 127 -2.74 4.88 14.77
N GLU A 128 -3.30 6.05 14.49
CA GLU A 128 -3.87 6.95 15.50
C GLU A 128 -5.02 7.74 14.90
N VAL A 129 -6.05 7.99 15.70
CA VAL A 129 -7.12 8.92 15.34
C VAL A 129 -6.87 10.26 16.02
N VAL A 130 -6.70 11.30 15.20
CA VAL A 130 -6.57 12.69 15.66
C VAL A 130 -7.83 13.45 15.30
N THR A 131 -8.48 14.06 16.29
CA THR A 131 -9.70 14.87 16.12
C THR A 131 -9.36 16.35 16.09
N LEU A 132 -9.79 17.07 15.04
CA LEU A 132 -9.54 18.50 14.92
C LEU A 132 -10.19 19.30 16.05
N ASN A 133 -9.67 20.51 16.28
CA ASN A 133 -10.17 21.39 17.34
C ASN A 133 -11.65 21.75 17.12
N ALA A 134 -12.44 21.59 18.19
CA ALA A 134 -13.90 21.78 18.16
C ALA A 134 -14.33 23.24 18.01
N SER A 135 -13.51 24.19 18.46
CA SER A 135 -13.83 25.62 18.42
C SER A 135 -13.34 26.28 17.15
N ASP A 136 -12.14 25.91 16.68
CA ASP A 136 -11.53 26.43 15.46
C ASP A 136 -10.69 25.33 14.80
N SER A 137 -11.20 24.75 13.73
CA SER A 137 -10.51 23.69 12.99
C SER A 137 -9.16 24.10 12.37
N ARG A 138 -8.84 25.40 12.32
CA ARG A 138 -7.52 25.94 11.91
C ARG A 138 -6.48 25.83 13.02
N THR A 139 -6.91 25.62 14.26
CA THR A 139 -6.01 25.38 15.39
C THR A 139 -5.45 23.96 15.26
N ALA A 140 -4.13 23.85 15.14
CA ALA A 140 -3.48 22.57 14.95
C ALA A 140 -3.60 21.69 16.21
N VAL A 141 -3.91 20.41 15.99
CA VAL A 141 -3.95 19.38 17.02
C VAL A 141 -2.79 18.42 16.79
N ALA A 142 -2.04 18.16 17.86
CA ALA A 142 -0.90 17.25 17.82
C ALA A 142 -1.35 15.79 17.94
N SER A 143 -0.67 14.89 17.22
CA SER A 143 -0.74 13.45 17.48
C SER A 143 -0.08 13.13 18.84
N THR A 144 -0.53 12.09 19.50
CA THR A 144 0.10 11.55 20.72
C THR A 144 1.24 10.60 20.38
N LYS A 145 1.11 9.88 19.26
CA LYS A 145 2.15 9.01 18.72
C LYS A 145 3.10 9.81 17.82
N GLN A 146 4.32 9.29 17.68
CA GLN A 146 5.30 9.81 16.74
C GLN A 146 5.40 8.88 15.53
N PHE A 147 5.42 9.44 14.33
CA PHE A 147 5.47 8.72 13.08
C PHE A 147 6.81 8.94 12.37
N LEU A 148 7.48 7.85 12.00
CA LEU A 148 8.66 7.87 11.14
C LEU A 148 8.28 7.94 9.66
N ARG A 149 7.09 7.39 9.31
CA ARG A 149 6.52 7.44 7.97
C ARG A 149 5.01 7.60 8.06
N ILE A 150 4.44 8.22 7.04
CA ILE A 150 2.99 8.35 6.87
C ILE A 150 2.64 7.60 5.59
N HIS A 151 1.77 6.59 5.67
CA HIS A 151 1.24 5.89 4.51
C HIS A 151 -0.01 6.59 3.99
N ASN A 152 -0.92 6.90 4.90
CA ASN A 152 -2.16 7.58 4.56
C ASN A 152 -2.69 8.41 5.74
N ILE A 153 -3.46 9.42 5.43
CA ILE A 153 -4.33 10.13 6.38
C ILE A 153 -5.69 10.23 5.72
N SER A 154 -6.74 9.81 6.41
CA SER A 154 -8.10 9.78 5.88
C SER A 154 -9.11 10.26 6.89
N CYS A 155 -10.24 10.80 6.41
CA CYS A 155 -11.39 11.09 7.25
C CYS A 155 -11.89 9.79 7.90
N ASN A 156 -12.04 9.81 9.21
CA ASN A 156 -12.62 8.70 9.99
C ASN A 156 -14.06 9.04 10.40
N ASN A 157 -14.85 9.51 9.44
CA ASN A 157 -16.23 9.95 9.60
C ASN A 157 -17.03 9.65 8.34
N THR A 158 -18.34 9.83 8.38
CA THR A 158 -19.26 9.71 7.23
C THR A 158 -19.21 10.91 6.30
N GLU A 159 -18.66 12.04 6.74
CA GLU A 159 -18.50 13.28 5.98
C GLU A 159 -17.06 13.46 5.50
N THR A 160 -16.89 14.20 4.41
CA THR A 160 -15.57 14.60 3.90
C THR A 160 -15.19 15.99 4.41
N ASN A 161 -13.90 16.28 4.44
CA ASN A 161 -13.35 17.59 4.80
C ASN A 161 -13.82 18.69 3.82
N VAL A 162 -14.15 19.86 4.34
CA VAL A 162 -14.54 21.06 3.58
C VAL A 162 -13.32 21.90 3.21
N GLY A 163 -12.41 22.12 4.13
CA GLY A 163 -11.11 22.76 3.86
C GLY A 163 -10.03 21.73 3.51
N ASP A 164 -8.89 22.20 3.01
CA ASP A 164 -7.70 21.37 2.92
C ASP A 164 -7.26 20.98 4.34
N ILE A 165 -6.99 19.69 4.57
CA ILE A 165 -6.39 19.25 5.83
C ILE A 165 -4.88 19.20 5.65
N LEU A 166 -4.21 20.00 6.43
CA LEU A 166 -2.75 20.16 6.41
C LEU A 166 -2.16 19.40 7.59
N THR A 167 -1.23 18.51 7.30
CA THR A 167 -0.44 17.82 8.31
C THR A 167 1.01 18.29 8.23
N THR A 168 1.51 18.80 9.36
CA THR A 168 2.86 19.36 9.48
C THR A 168 3.63 18.66 10.58
N VAL A 169 4.97 18.79 10.56
CA VAL A 169 5.85 18.35 11.65
C VAL A 169 6.40 19.57 12.41
N THR A 170 6.90 19.35 13.60
CA THR A 170 7.50 20.36 14.51
C THR A 170 6.46 21.27 15.16
N SER A 171 5.48 21.76 14.40
CA SER A 171 4.39 22.62 14.89
C SER A 171 3.28 22.71 13.83
N GLY A 172 2.16 23.31 14.16
CA GLY A 172 1.05 23.56 13.20
C GLY A 172 1.39 24.51 12.05
N SER A 173 2.56 25.14 12.02
CA SER A 173 3.09 25.95 10.92
C SER A 173 4.45 25.44 10.43
N GLY A 174 4.82 24.20 10.80
CA GLY A 174 6.05 23.55 10.36
C GLY A 174 5.98 23.02 8.93
N THR A 175 6.92 22.15 8.59
CA THR A 175 7.00 21.56 7.24
C THR A 175 5.76 20.71 6.96
N LEU A 176 5.10 20.99 5.83
CA LEU A 176 3.97 20.18 5.33
C LEU A 176 4.48 18.79 4.92
N VAL A 177 3.86 17.75 5.43
CA VAL A 177 4.23 16.35 5.18
C VAL A 177 3.08 15.50 4.64
N SER A 178 1.84 15.96 4.78
CA SER A 178 0.68 15.36 4.14
C SER A 178 -0.42 16.40 3.94
N LYS A 179 -1.23 16.21 2.91
CA LYS A 179 -2.35 17.10 2.58
C LYS A 179 -3.53 16.28 2.05
N ILE A 180 -4.71 16.50 2.65
CA ILE A 180 -5.97 16.07 2.08
C ILE A 180 -6.60 17.31 1.43
N SER A 181 -6.76 17.31 0.12
CA SER A 181 -7.45 18.42 -0.56
C SER A 181 -8.93 18.45 -0.18
N ALA A 182 -9.52 19.64 -0.20
CA ALA A 182 -10.93 19.87 0.12
C ALA A 182 -11.85 18.87 -0.61
N GLY A 183 -12.78 18.26 0.13
CA GLY A 183 -13.76 17.31 -0.38
C GLY A 183 -13.21 15.96 -0.84
N ARG A 184 -11.98 15.56 -0.43
CA ARG A 184 -11.36 14.33 -0.92
C ARG A 184 -11.33 13.19 0.09
N GLY A 185 -11.48 13.48 1.36
CA GLY A 185 -11.56 12.47 2.42
C GLY A 185 -10.26 11.70 2.71
N SER A 186 -9.28 11.68 1.80
CA SER A 186 -7.99 11.04 2.05
C SER A 186 -6.83 11.75 1.35
N ALA A 187 -5.63 11.58 1.91
CA ALA A 187 -4.39 12.05 1.31
C ALA A 187 -4.05 11.20 0.07
N ARG A 188 -3.48 11.87 -0.93
CA ARG A 188 -2.96 11.22 -2.14
C ARG A 188 -1.47 11.50 -2.18
N ALA A 189 -0.75 10.82 -1.29
CA ALA A 189 0.64 11.13 -1.01
C ALA A 189 1.62 10.48 -1.99
N GLY A 190 1.23 9.36 -2.64
CA GLY A 190 2.09 8.66 -3.58
C GLY A 190 3.39 8.14 -2.96
N VAL A 191 3.43 7.96 -1.64
CA VAL A 191 4.58 7.45 -0.89
C VAL A 191 4.19 6.23 -0.09
N TYR A 192 5.09 5.28 0.00
CA TYR A 192 4.94 4.12 0.86
C TYR A 192 6.30 3.65 1.39
N THR A 193 6.30 3.01 2.53
CA THR A 193 7.50 2.39 3.10
C THR A 193 7.17 0.98 3.55
N ILE A 194 7.95 0.01 3.11
CA ILE A 194 7.75 -1.39 3.49
C ILE A 194 7.97 -1.54 4.99
N PRO A 195 6.98 -2.04 5.74
CA PRO A 195 7.11 -2.21 7.19
C PRO A 195 8.20 -3.21 7.57
N ALA A 196 8.70 -3.10 8.80
CA ALA A 196 9.56 -4.13 9.38
C ALA A 196 8.84 -5.49 9.42
N GLY A 197 9.57 -6.58 9.16
CA GLY A 197 9.01 -7.94 9.13
C GLY A 197 8.27 -8.30 7.84
N TYR A 198 8.29 -7.44 6.82
CA TYR A 198 7.68 -7.70 5.51
C TYR A 198 8.68 -7.54 4.37
N THR A 199 8.44 -8.28 3.30
CA THR A 199 9.00 -8.01 1.97
C THR A 199 7.85 -7.54 1.08
N GLY A 200 8.01 -6.39 0.45
CA GLY A 200 7.07 -5.88 -0.56
C GLY A 200 7.42 -6.44 -1.95
N TYR A 201 6.42 -6.61 -2.78
CA TYR A 201 6.57 -6.95 -4.19
C TYR A 201 5.75 -5.95 -5.01
N LEU A 202 6.43 -5.04 -5.70
CA LEU A 202 5.77 -4.12 -6.63
C LEU A 202 5.39 -4.91 -7.89
N PHE A 203 4.10 -5.05 -8.15
CA PHE A 203 3.62 -5.84 -9.28
C PHE A 203 2.82 -5.05 -10.32
N LYS A 204 2.40 -3.83 -9.98
CA LYS A 204 1.73 -2.93 -10.92
C LYS A 204 2.05 -1.48 -10.61
N GLY A 205 2.15 -0.68 -11.66
CA GLY A 205 2.25 0.77 -11.57
C GLY A 205 1.58 1.44 -12.76
N ASP A 206 0.95 2.57 -12.51
CA ASP A 206 0.47 3.44 -13.58
C ASP A 206 0.84 4.90 -13.31
N ALA A 207 0.91 5.66 -14.38
CA ALA A 207 1.08 7.10 -14.32
C ALA A 207 0.21 7.75 -15.41
N SER A 208 -0.45 8.83 -15.07
CA SER A 208 -1.21 9.64 -16.01
C SER A 208 -0.87 11.12 -15.86
N SER A 209 -0.85 11.85 -16.98
CA SER A 209 -0.62 13.30 -16.95
C SER A 209 -1.46 13.99 -18.02
N THR A 210 -1.84 15.25 -17.75
CA THR A 210 -2.56 16.11 -18.71
C THR A 210 -1.63 16.87 -19.64
N ALA A 211 -0.30 16.63 -19.57
CA ALA A 211 0.70 17.23 -20.45
C ALA A 211 1.91 16.29 -20.54
N ALA A 212 2.82 16.56 -21.48
CA ALA A 212 4.06 15.82 -21.65
C ALA A 212 4.88 15.85 -20.35
N THR A 213 5.11 14.67 -19.75
CA THR A 213 5.69 14.52 -18.43
C THR A 213 6.50 13.24 -18.36
N VAL A 214 7.67 13.31 -17.74
CA VAL A 214 8.51 12.15 -17.40
C VAL A 214 8.36 11.88 -15.91
N VAL A 215 7.81 10.72 -15.56
CA VAL A 215 7.53 10.30 -14.20
C VAL A 215 8.49 9.19 -13.82
N ASN A 216 9.28 9.40 -12.77
CA ASN A 216 10.20 8.42 -12.22
C ASN A 216 9.57 7.72 -11.02
N PHE A 217 9.51 6.39 -11.05
CA PHE A 217 9.26 5.58 -9.87
C PHE A 217 10.59 5.38 -9.14
N MET A 218 10.63 5.78 -7.90
CA MET A 218 11.83 5.83 -7.06
C MET A 218 11.75 4.82 -5.95
N ALA A 219 12.86 4.13 -5.68
CA ALA A 219 13.00 3.30 -4.48
C ALA A 219 14.26 3.68 -3.71
N ARG A 220 14.20 3.57 -2.39
CA ARG A 220 15.35 3.72 -1.49
C ARG A 220 15.39 2.54 -0.55
N TYR A 221 16.31 1.62 -0.76
CA TYR A 221 16.57 0.56 0.20
C TYR A 221 17.12 1.15 1.50
N PHE A 222 16.86 0.48 2.61
CA PHE A 222 17.31 0.95 3.92
C PHE A 222 18.83 1.26 3.93
N GLY A 223 19.18 2.46 4.36
CA GLY A 223 20.58 2.94 4.41
C GLY A 223 21.21 3.28 3.05
N LYS A 224 20.41 3.34 1.96
CA LYS A 224 20.88 3.70 0.62
C LYS A 224 20.28 5.03 0.15
N ALA A 225 20.77 5.54 -0.97
CA ALA A 225 20.18 6.67 -1.68
C ALA A 225 18.96 6.24 -2.50
N PHE A 226 18.09 7.19 -2.86
CA PHE A 226 17.03 6.95 -3.84
C PHE A 226 17.62 6.63 -5.21
N MET A 227 17.02 5.66 -5.88
CA MET A 227 17.33 5.29 -7.25
C MET A 227 16.05 5.24 -8.08
N VAL A 228 16.16 5.54 -9.37
CA VAL A 228 15.06 5.33 -10.32
C VAL A 228 14.96 3.84 -10.61
N VAL A 229 13.80 3.27 -10.40
CA VAL A 229 13.52 1.84 -10.64
C VAL A 229 12.64 1.61 -11.85
N HIS A 230 11.86 2.62 -12.25
CA HIS A 230 11.07 2.61 -13.46
C HIS A 230 10.79 4.03 -13.93
N VAL A 231 10.63 4.21 -15.25
CA VAL A 231 10.33 5.51 -15.88
C VAL A 231 9.08 5.37 -16.74
N ALA A 232 8.14 6.29 -16.58
CA ALA A 232 6.99 6.43 -17.46
C ALA A 232 7.06 7.77 -18.18
N ILE A 233 6.93 7.74 -19.51
CA ILE A 233 6.78 8.94 -20.34
C ILE A 233 5.32 9.00 -20.75
N VAL A 234 4.64 10.06 -20.34
CA VAL A 234 3.21 10.28 -20.58
C VAL A 234 2.99 11.64 -21.23
N ASP A 235 2.07 11.70 -22.19
CA ASP A 235 1.68 12.94 -22.86
C ASP A 235 0.17 12.92 -23.06
N ASN A 236 -0.55 13.65 -22.22
CA ASN A 236 -2.01 13.68 -22.17
C ASN A 236 -2.64 12.26 -22.27
N SER A 237 -2.04 11.32 -21.54
CA SER A 237 -2.34 9.90 -21.62
C SER A 237 -2.14 9.19 -20.29
N THR A 238 -2.30 7.89 -20.29
CA THR A 238 -2.00 7.01 -19.15
C THR A 238 -1.01 5.95 -19.60
N TYR A 239 0.03 5.75 -18.80
CA TYR A 239 0.97 4.65 -18.91
C TYR A 239 0.64 3.61 -17.84
N ILE A 240 0.51 2.35 -18.23
CA ILE A 240 0.25 1.22 -17.32
C ILE A 240 1.37 0.21 -17.50
N TYR A 241 1.90 -0.28 -16.41
CA TYR A 241 2.92 -1.31 -16.40
C TYR A 241 2.59 -2.39 -15.35
N ASP A 242 2.35 -3.58 -15.84
CA ASP A 242 2.25 -4.79 -15.03
C ASP A 242 3.63 -5.46 -15.03
N PHE A 243 4.21 -5.67 -13.85
CA PHE A 243 5.51 -6.32 -13.73
C PHE A 243 5.36 -7.83 -13.92
N PRO A 244 5.85 -8.42 -15.05
CA PRO A 244 5.79 -9.87 -15.25
C PRO A 244 6.53 -10.64 -14.16
N PHE A 245 7.59 -10.02 -13.64
CA PHE A 245 8.30 -10.44 -12.44
C PHE A 245 8.21 -9.31 -11.41
N PRO A 246 7.41 -9.48 -10.35
CA PRO A 246 7.26 -8.45 -9.34
C PRO A 246 8.61 -8.05 -8.75
N MET A 247 8.84 -6.74 -8.63
CA MET A 247 10.10 -6.23 -8.09
C MET A 247 10.14 -6.36 -6.57
N PRO A 248 11.11 -7.09 -5.99
CA PRO A 248 11.22 -7.24 -4.55
C PRO A 248 11.70 -5.94 -3.90
N LEU A 249 11.01 -5.55 -2.84
CA LEU A 249 11.29 -4.39 -1.99
C LEU A 249 11.54 -4.91 -0.56
N PRO A 250 12.78 -5.06 -0.11
CA PRO A 250 13.08 -5.47 1.26
C PRO A 250 12.42 -4.56 2.30
N ALA A 251 12.28 -5.07 3.53
CA ALA A 251 11.79 -4.28 4.66
C ALA A 251 12.48 -2.91 4.76
N LYS A 252 11.72 -1.88 5.15
CA LYS A 252 12.19 -0.50 5.33
C LYS A 252 12.60 0.20 4.02
N THR A 253 12.19 -0.33 2.87
CA THR A 253 12.36 0.34 1.58
C THR A 253 11.31 1.44 1.45
N ASP A 254 11.76 2.66 1.18
CA ASP A 254 10.89 3.78 0.81
C ASP A 254 10.63 3.76 -0.70
N VAL A 255 9.39 3.99 -1.12
CA VAL A 255 8.99 4.15 -2.53
C VAL A 255 8.16 5.42 -2.71
N TYR A 256 8.34 6.10 -3.81
CA TYR A 256 7.55 7.27 -4.20
C TYR A 256 7.76 7.59 -5.68
N THR A 257 7.08 8.60 -6.19
CA THR A 257 7.22 9.03 -7.59
C THR A 257 7.59 10.50 -7.68
N THR A 258 8.46 10.83 -8.65
CA THR A 258 8.91 12.19 -8.91
C THR A 258 8.75 12.54 -10.38
N ILE A 259 8.71 13.84 -10.67
CA ILE A 259 8.71 14.40 -12.01
C ILE A 259 10.14 14.74 -12.39
N GLU A 260 10.67 14.10 -13.43
CA GLU A 260 11.97 14.46 -13.99
C GLU A 260 11.87 15.69 -14.91
N ALA A 261 10.83 15.69 -15.76
CA ALA A 261 10.61 16.77 -16.72
C ALA A 261 9.10 16.90 -17.03
N GLY A 262 8.71 18.06 -17.48
CA GLY A 262 7.35 18.35 -17.90
C GLY A 262 6.52 19.07 -16.84
N SER A 263 5.21 19.11 -17.06
CA SER A 263 4.25 19.83 -16.23
C SER A 263 2.85 19.21 -16.38
N GLY A 264 1.88 19.75 -15.67
CA GLY A 264 0.47 19.32 -15.79
C GLY A 264 -0.09 18.77 -14.48
N LYS A 265 -1.27 18.14 -14.59
CA LYS A 265 -1.86 17.39 -13.47
C LYS A 265 -1.40 15.95 -13.62
N THR A 266 -0.70 15.44 -12.63
CA THR A 266 -0.16 14.08 -12.68
C THR A 266 -0.76 13.24 -11.56
N ALA A 267 -1.18 12.02 -11.91
CA ALA A 267 -1.60 11.00 -10.97
C ALA A 267 -0.75 9.74 -11.17
N VAL A 268 -0.51 9.03 -10.07
CA VAL A 268 0.17 7.73 -10.07
C VAL A 268 -0.54 6.79 -9.13
N ASN A 269 -0.58 5.52 -9.50
CA ASN A 269 -0.99 4.45 -8.59
C ASN A 269 0.00 3.32 -8.72
N TYR A 270 0.22 2.61 -7.63
CA TYR A 270 0.98 1.37 -7.66
C TYR A 270 0.50 0.41 -6.57
N GLU A 271 0.67 -0.86 -6.86
CA GLU A 271 0.19 -1.95 -6.03
C GLU A 271 1.38 -2.76 -5.53
N ILE A 272 1.44 -2.95 -4.23
CA ILE A 272 2.51 -3.69 -3.55
C ILE A 272 1.87 -4.83 -2.80
N LEU A 273 2.26 -6.06 -3.11
CA LEU A 273 1.97 -7.21 -2.28
C LEU A 273 2.97 -7.24 -1.12
N LEU A 274 2.49 -7.22 0.11
CA LEU A 274 3.30 -7.45 1.30
C LEU A 274 3.24 -8.91 1.69
N VAL A 275 4.40 -9.49 1.92
CA VAL A 275 4.56 -10.87 2.41
C VAL A 275 5.34 -10.81 3.72
N ALA A 276 4.78 -11.38 4.79
CA ALA A 276 5.45 -11.50 6.08
C ALA A 276 6.68 -12.42 5.95
N ASN A 277 7.79 -12.01 6.56
CA ASN A 277 9.06 -12.75 6.54
C ASN A 277 9.08 -13.91 7.53
#